data_043f7b83923ecf0a0c45c94102c04b2a
#
_entry.id   043f7b83923ecf0a0c45c94102c04b2a
#
_cell.length_a   1.000
_cell.length_b   1.000
_cell.length_c   1.000
_cell.angle_alpha   90.00
_cell.angle_beta   90.00
_cell.angle_gamma   90.00
#
_symmetry.space_group_name_H-M   'P 1'
#
loop_
_entity.id
_entity.type
_entity.pdbx_description
1 polymer ?
#
loop_
_entity_poly.entity_id
_entity_poly.type
_entity_poly.pdbx_seq_one_letter_code
_entity_poly.pdbx_strand_id
1 'polypeptide(L)'
;MRIQIDAFDRKFNEIHERYLLLLSMTDKADLYKRPRELPMSFAMFSVGEYLLRSAAAIEQTFGGITTRLWDDPFEWTLPEKLTTTELVIDYVNESDSTRRRGMAFLDDDSALLKQIPAPSEIKPIFELLLDTVSRAEHFQGRAFAVFQMLSDEKLPRI
;
A
#
# COMPACT_ATOMS: atom_id res chain seq x y z
N MET A 1 20.47 -3.25 -17.63
CA MET A 1 20.54 -3.89 -16.29
C MET A 1 19.39 -3.39 -15.44
N ARG A 2 18.74 -4.27 -14.70
CA ARG A 2 17.51 -3.95 -13.92
C ARG A 2 17.62 -4.34 -12.44
N ILE A 3 18.83 -4.38 -11.90
CA ILE A 3 19.07 -4.87 -10.53
C ILE A 3 18.25 -4.09 -9.49
N GLN A 4 18.23 -2.76 -9.60
CA GLN A 4 17.50 -1.90 -8.65
C GLN A 4 16.00 -1.96 -8.89
N ILE A 5 15.56 -1.92 -10.14
CA ILE A 5 14.15 -2.08 -10.50
C ILE A 5 13.62 -3.41 -9.99
N ASP A 6 14.34 -4.50 -10.22
CA ASP A 6 13.93 -5.83 -9.77
C ASP A 6 13.93 -5.95 -8.23
N ALA A 7 14.79 -5.19 -7.53
CA ALA A 7 14.76 -5.12 -6.07
C ALA A 7 13.50 -4.41 -5.57
N PHE A 8 13.11 -3.29 -6.18
CA PHE A 8 11.84 -2.62 -5.87
C PHE A 8 10.64 -3.52 -6.19
N ASP A 9 10.66 -4.17 -7.36
CA ASP A 9 9.57 -5.05 -7.79
C ASP A 9 9.34 -6.19 -6.78
N ARG A 10 10.42 -6.86 -6.35
CA ARG A 10 10.34 -7.88 -5.29
C ARG A 10 9.78 -7.30 -4.00
N LYS A 11 10.22 -6.10 -3.60
CA LYS A 11 9.75 -5.48 -2.36
C LYS A 11 8.26 -5.16 -2.40
N PHE A 12 7.77 -4.61 -3.49
CA PHE A 12 6.34 -4.36 -3.67
C PHE A 12 5.53 -5.67 -3.73
N ASN A 13 6.08 -6.72 -4.33
CA ASN A 13 5.42 -8.03 -4.34
C ASN A 13 5.30 -8.62 -2.92
N GLU A 14 6.35 -8.50 -2.09
CA GLU A 14 6.30 -8.91 -0.68
C GLU A 14 5.21 -8.15 0.09
N ILE A 15 5.10 -6.83 -0.12
CA ILE A 15 4.06 -6.00 0.49
C ILE A 15 2.68 -6.50 0.07
N HIS A 16 2.48 -6.78 -1.21
CA HIS A 16 1.20 -7.29 -1.74
C HIS A 16 0.83 -8.66 -1.14
N GLU A 17 1.77 -9.59 -1.09
CA GLU A 17 1.55 -10.91 -0.49
C GLU A 17 1.14 -10.80 0.98
N ARG A 18 1.72 -9.86 1.72
CA ARG A 18 1.34 -9.59 3.12
C ARG A 18 -0.07 -9.00 3.25
N TYR A 19 -0.54 -8.18 2.30
CA TYR A 19 -1.94 -7.74 2.29
C TYR A 19 -2.88 -8.94 2.22
N LEU A 20 -2.64 -9.83 1.26
CA LEU A 20 -3.49 -11.01 1.07
C LEU A 20 -3.46 -11.93 2.28
N LEU A 21 -2.29 -12.14 2.86
CA LEU A 21 -2.14 -12.95 4.06
C LEU A 21 -2.89 -12.35 5.25
N LEU A 22 -2.72 -11.07 5.53
CA LEU A 22 -3.40 -10.42 6.65
C LEU A 22 -4.92 -10.40 6.47
N LEU A 23 -5.39 -10.17 5.24
CA LEU A 23 -6.82 -10.23 4.91
C LEU A 23 -7.39 -11.63 5.10
N SER A 24 -6.62 -12.67 4.75
CA SER A 24 -7.04 -14.07 4.98
C SER A 24 -7.16 -14.45 6.45
N MET A 25 -6.40 -13.80 7.33
CA MET A 25 -6.39 -14.04 8.77
C MET A 25 -7.39 -13.14 9.53
N THR A 26 -7.84 -12.05 8.92
CA THR A 26 -8.73 -11.07 9.58
C THR A 26 -10.18 -11.53 9.48
N ASP A 27 -10.85 -11.66 10.63
CA ASP A 27 -12.28 -11.93 10.66
C ASP A 27 -13.06 -10.79 10.00
N LYS A 28 -14.13 -11.13 9.26
CA LYS A 28 -14.96 -10.14 8.57
C LYS A 28 -15.49 -9.06 9.51
N ALA A 29 -15.82 -9.43 10.74
CA ALA A 29 -16.30 -8.51 11.76
C ALA A 29 -15.22 -7.54 12.27
N ASP A 30 -13.95 -7.89 12.13
CA ASP A 30 -12.81 -7.12 12.61
C ASP A 30 -12.16 -6.23 11.54
N LEU A 31 -12.53 -6.39 10.27
CA LEU A 31 -11.92 -5.67 9.14
C LEU A 31 -11.87 -4.15 9.37
N TYR A 32 -12.97 -3.56 9.83
CA TYR A 32 -13.09 -2.12 10.10
C TYR A 32 -13.29 -1.79 11.57
N LYS A 33 -13.04 -2.75 12.46
CA LYS A 33 -13.08 -2.53 13.88
C LYS A 33 -11.86 -1.73 14.31
N ARG A 34 -12.11 -0.55 14.87
CA ARG A 34 -11.05 0.29 15.41
C ARG A 34 -10.71 -0.15 16.82
N PRO A 35 -9.41 -0.15 17.22
CA PRO A 35 -9.04 -0.36 18.61
C PRO A 35 -9.61 0.78 19.49
N ARG A 36 -9.65 0.56 20.79
CA ARG A 36 -10.19 1.54 21.75
C ARG A 36 -9.41 2.86 21.66
N GLU A 37 -10.12 3.94 21.40
CA GLU A 37 -9.56 5.28 21.48
C GLU A 37 -9.32 5.66 22.95
N LEU A 38 -8.12 6.15 23.26
CA LEU A 38 -7.82 6.79 24.53
C LEU A 38 -8.15 8.28 24.42
N PRO A 39 -8.66 8.95 25.48
CA PRO A 39 -9.12 10.33 25.42
C PRO A 39 -8.10 11.36 24.91
N MET A 40 -6.82 11.05 24.96
CA MET A 40 -5.70 11.93 24.57
C MET A 40 -4.86 11.35 23.43
N SER A 41 -5.30 10.27 22.77
CA SER A 41 -4.57 9.65 21.66
C SER A 41 -5.14 10.07 20.32
N PHE A 42 -4.27 10.12 19.31
CA PHE A 42 -4.73 10.20 17.93
C PHE A 42 -5.55 8.96 17.59
N ALA A 43 -6.66 9.15 16.88
CA ALA A 43 -7.51 8.06 16.43
C ALA A 43 -6.68 7.00 15.68
N MET A 44 -6.73 5.77 16.16
CA MET A 44 -6.18 4.64 15.42
C MET A 44 -7.21 4.13 14.42
N PHE A 45 -6.74 3.81 13.22
CA PHE A 45 -7.59 3.20 12.19
C PHE A 45 -7.69 1.68 12.36
N SER A 46 -8.63 1.09 11.66
CA SER A 46 -8.81 -0.35 11.57
C SER A 46 -7.76 -1.01 10.66
N VAL A 47 -7.68 -2.34 10.70
CA VAL A 47 -6.86 -3.15 9.77
C VAL A 47 -7.16 -2.77 8.33
N GLY A 48 -8.44 -2.77 7.93
CA GLY A 48 -8.86 -2.43 6.58
C GLY A 48 -8.46 -1.03 6.15
N GLU A 49 -8.68 -0.03 7.01
CA GLU A 49 -8.32 1.36 6.70
C GLU A 49 -6.80 1.53 6.50
N TYR A 50 -5.97 0.88 7.31
CA TYR A 50 -4.51 0.94 7.13
C TYR A 50 -4.05 0.21 5.87
N LEU A 51 -4.61 -0.97 5.55
CA LEU A 51 -4.30 -1.68 4.31
C LEU A 51 -4.67 -0.86 3.07
N LEU A 52 -5.85 -0.23 3.09
CA LEU A 52 -6.28 0.64 1.99
C LEU A 52 -5.35 1.83 1.81
N ARG A 53 -4.88 2.47 2.88
CA ARG A 53 -3.91 3.57 2.83
C ARG A 53 -2.56 3.11 2.29
N SER A 54 -2.12 1.91 2.67
CA SER A 54 -0.88 1.32 2.17
C SER A 54 -0.95 1.04 0.66
N ALA A 55 -1.99 0.37 0.20
CA ALA A 55 -2.20 0.06 -1.21
C ALA A 55 -2.44 1.32 -2.06
N ALA A 56 -3.19 2.30 -1.54
CA ALA A 56 -3.44 3.57 -2.20
C ALA A 56 -2.15 4.37 -2.47
N ALA A 57 -1.17 4.33 -1.55
CA ALA A 57 0.12 4.97 -1.77
C ALA A 57 0.86 4.36 -2.97
N ILE A 58 0.79 3.05 -3.15
CA ILE A 58 1.38 2.34 -4.29
C ILE A 58 0.65 2.72 -5.58
N GLU A 59 -0.68 2.64 -5.59
CA GLU A 59 -1.49 2.97 -6.76
C GLU A 59 -1.25 4.42 -7.23
N GLN A 60 -1.27 5.38 -6.32
CA GLN A 60 -1.01 6.79 -6.63
C GLN A 60 0.35 7.00 -7.28
N THR A 61 1.40 6.40 -6.74
CA THR A 61 2.77 6.56 -7.25
C THR A 61 2.91 5.96 -8.65
N PHE A 62 2.41 4.77 -8.87
CA PHE A 62 2.53 4.13 -10.19
C PHE A 62 1.62 4.78 -11.24
N GLY A 63 0.47 5.29 -10.85
CA GLY A 63 -0.34 6.17 -11.69
C GLY A 63 0.43 7.43 -12.09
N GLY A 64 1.07 8.09 -11.13
CA GLY A 64 1.89 9.28 -11.36
C GLY A 64 3.10 9.02 -12.27
N ILE A 65 3.80 7.90 -12.08
CA ILE A 65 4.95 7.52 -12.91
C ILE A 65 4.53 7.28 -14.37
N THR A 66 3.42 6.60 -14.60
CA THR A 66 2.98 6.21 -15.97
C THR A 66 2.21 7.30 -16.70
N THR A 67 1.27 7.96 -16.02
CA THR A 67 0.35 8.92 -16.65
C THR A 67 0.59 10.37 -16.26
N ARG A 68 1.45 10.64 -15.29
CA ARG A 68 1.64 11.96 -14.65
C ARG A 68 0.40 12.46 -13.91
N LEU A 69 -0.57 11.61 -13.66
CA LEU A 69 -1.75 11.90 -12.86
C LEU A 69 -1.53 11.30 -11.46
N TRP A 70 -1.56 12.15 -10.46
CA TRP A 70 -1.34 11.79 -9.06
C TRP A 70 -2.65 11.72 -8.29
N ASP A 71 -3.64 11.05 -8.90
CA ASP A 71 -4.95 10.89 -8.28
C ASP A 71 -4.82 10.19 -6.92
N ASP A 72 -5.45 10.79 -5.92
CA ASP A 72 -5.51 10.18 -4.60
C ASP A 72 -6.66 9.16 -4.57
N PRO A 73 -6.38 7.87 -4.36
CA PRO A 73 -7.42 6.85 -4.28
C PRO A 73 -8.36 6.97 -3.08
N PHE A 74 -8.15 7.93 -2.21
CA PHE A 74 -8.91 8.09 -0.95
C PHE A 74 -10.43 8.05 -1.14
N GLU A 75 -10.97 8.74 -2.15
CA GLU A 75 -12.42 8.86 -2.35
C GLU A 75 -13.12 7.53 -2.65
N TRP A 76 -12.45 6.59 -3.33
CA TRP A 76 -13.03 5.28 -3.66
C TRP A 76 -12.51 4.14 -2.81
N THR A 77 -11.61 4.41 -1.87
CA THR A 77 -11.07 3.43 -0.92
C THR A 77 -11.60 3.61 0.51
N LEU A 78 -12.72 4.29 0.65
CA LEU A 78 -13.39 4.45 1.94
C LEU A 78 -14.05 3.13 2.39
N PRO A 79 -14.13 2.85 3.71
CA PRO A 79 -14.79 1.66 4.24
C PRO A 79 -16.23 1.48 3.75
N GLU A 80 -16.96 2.56 3.54
CA GLU A 80 -18.33 2.55 3.02
C GLU A 80 -18.42 2.21 1.52
N LYS A 81 -17.31 2.26 0.79
CA LYS A 81 -17.20 1.84 -0.60
C LYS A 81 -16.71 0.39 -0.71
N LEU A 82 -15.74 0.01 0.11
CA LEU A 82 -15.12 -1.31 0.15
C LEU A 82 -15.56 -2.04 1.42
N THR A 83 -16.84 -2.35 1.49
CA THR A 83 -17.51 -2.83 2.72
C THR A 83 -17.17 -4.24 3.13
N THR A 84 -16.60 -5.06 2.24
CA THR A 84 -16.30 -6.47 2.49
C THR A 84 -14.83 -6.79 2.30
N THR A 85 -14.36 -7.88 2.90
CA THR A 85 -13.00 -8.38 2.71
C THR A 85 -12.71 -8.67 1.23
N GLU A 86 -13.68 -9.23 0.51
CA GLU A 86 -13.57 -9.53 -0.91
C GLU A 86 -13.34 -8.26 -1.76
N LEU A 87 -14.06 -7.18 -1.48
CA LEU A 87 -13.87 -5.90 -2.16
C LEU A 87 -12.50 -5.29 -1.85
N VAL A 88 -12.00 -5.44 -0.63
CA VAL A 88 -10.64 -4.99 -0.28
C VAL A 88 -9.59 -5.83 -1.01
N ILE A 89 -9.76 -7.15 -1.10
CA ILE A 89 -8.88 -8.04 -1.87
C ILE A 89 -8.87 -7.64 -3.34
N ASP A 90 -10.01 -7.39 -3.94
CA ASP A 90 -10.11 -6.93 -5.33
C ASP A 90 -9.35 -5.63 -5.53
N TYR A 91 -9.50 -4.67 -4.63
CA TYR A 91 -8.79 -3.40 -4.69
C TYR A 91 -7.26 -3.56 -4.57
N VAL A 92 -6.75 -4.34 -3.61
CA VAL A 92 -5.30 -4.52 -3.48
C VAL A 92 -4.71 -5.28 -4.66
N ASN A 93 -5.47 -6.18 -5.29
CA ASN A 93 -5.07 -6.86 -6.51
C ASN A 93 -5.04 -5.88 -7.71
N GLU A 94 -6.00 -4.98 -7.81
CA GLU A 94 -6.01 -3.93 -8.84
C GLU A 94 -4.83 -2.97 -8.67
N SER A 95 -4.54 -2.55 -7.45
CA SER A 95 -3.36 -1.76 -7.12
C SER A 95 -2.05 -2.46 -7.53
N ASP A 96 -1.94 -3.77 -7.28
CA ASP A 96 -0.79 -4.57 -7.71
C ASP A 96 -0.68 -4.64 -9.24
N SER A 97 -1.79 -4.76 -9.94
CA SER A 97 -1.81 -4.72 -11.42
C SER A 97 -1.30 -3.37 -11.95
N THR A 98 -1.69 -2.27 -11.33
CA THR A 98 -1.18 -0.93 -11.66
C THR A 98 0.33 -0.83 -11.42
N ARG A 99 0.80 -1.35 -10.28
CA ARG A 99 2.23 -1.43 -9.97
C ARG A 99 3.01 -2.22 -11.03
N ARG A 100 2.54 -3.42 -11.38
CA ARG A 100 3.21 -4.28 -12.39
C ARG A 100 3.31 -3.59 -13.74
N ARG A 101 2.25 -2.93 -14.18
CA ARG A 101 2.29 -2.12 -15.42
C ARG A 101 3.30 -0.99 -15.31
N GLY A 102 3.34 -0.31 -14.17
CA GLY A 102 4.31 0.77 -13.94
C GLY A 102 5.75 0.30 -13.91
N MET A 103 6.02 -0.87 -13.29
CA MET A 103 7.36 -1.47 -13.30
C MET A 103 7.79 -1.92 -14.71
N ALA A 104 6.86 -2.41 -15.53
CA ALA A 104 7.14 -2.76 -16.92
C ALA A 104 7.45 -1.52 -17.79
N PHE A 105 7.03 -0.34 -17.37
CA PHE A 105 7.32 0.93 -18.03
C PHE A 105 8.79 1.39 -17.86
N LEU A 106 9.50 0.83 -16.89
CA LEU A 106 10.90 1.14 -16.61
C LEU A 106 11.80 0.10 -17.32
N ASP A 107 12.50 0.53 -18.36
CA ASP A 107 13.31 -0.38 -19.19
C ASP A 107 14.54 -0.92 -18.47
N ASP A 108 15.30 -0.04 -17.81
CA ASP A 108 16.50 -0.37 -17.05
C ASP A 108 16.72 0.60 -15.87
N ASP A 109 17.75 0.33 -15.05
CA ASP A 109 18.02 1.10 -13.84
C ASP A 109 18.32 2.59 -14.11
N SER A 110 18.71 2.98 -15.34
CA SER A 110 18.88 4.39 -15.68
C SER A 110 17.57 5.16 -15.70
N ALA A 111 16.44 4.48 -15.95
CA ALA A 111 15.11 5.07 -15.87
C ALA A 111 14.78 5.59 -14.48
N LEU A 112 15.36 5.01 -13.43
CA LEU A 112 15.17 5.45 -12.04
C LEU A 112 15.72 6.85 -11.76
N LEU A 113 16.71 7.30 -12.55
CA LEU A 113 17.31 8.62 -12.41
C LEU A 113 16.48 9.72 -13.10
N LYS A 114 15.50 9.34 -13.90
CA LYS A 114 14.62 10.27 -14.59
C LYS A 114 13.81 11.08 -13.58
N GLN A 115 13.93 12.40 -13.71
CA GLN A 115 13.15 13.33 -12.89
C GLN A 115 11.78 13.55 -13.51
N ILE A 116 10.74 13.48 -12.69
CA ILE A 116 9.36 13.72 -13.09
C ILE A 116 8.66 14.67 -12.12
N PRO A 117 7.66 15.44 -12.59
CA PRO A 117 6.81 16.19 -11.69
C PRO A 117 6.06 15.25 -10.73
N ALA A 118 6.21 15.51 -9.44
CA ALA A 118 5.45 14.88 -8.35
C ALA A 118 4.53 15.93 -7.72
N PRO A 119 3.61 15.57 -6.81
CA PRO A 119 2.60 16.51 -6.29
C PRO A 119 3.15 17.82 -5.73
N SER A 120 4.31 17.80 -5.07
CA SER A 120 4.88 19.00 -4.42
C SER A 120 6.17 19.50 -5.08
N GLU A 121 6.90 18.66 -5.78
CA GLU A 121 8.21 18.97 -6.34
C GLU A 121 8.60 18.00 -7.46
N ILE A 122 9.68 18.31 -8.17
CA ILE A 122 10.27 17.39 -9.16
C ILE A 122 11.18 16.41 -8.41
N LYS A 123 10.97 15.13 -8.62
CA LYS A 123 11.76 14.05 -7.99
C LYS A 123 12.24 13.01 -8.99
N PRO A 124 13.39 12.38 -8.75
CA PRO A 124 13.77 11.19 -9.48
C PRO A 124 12.83 10.02 -9.14
N ILE A 125 12.57 9.16 -10.12
CA ILE A 125 11.70 7.98 -9.91
C ILE A 125 12.23 7.10 -8.77
N PHE A 126 13.55 6.98 -8.62
CA PHE A 126 14.17 6.25 -7.50
C PHE A 126 13.65 6.73 -6.13
N GLU A 127 13.67 8.05 -5.90
CA GLU A 127 13.20 8.63 -4.64
C GLU A 127 11.70 8.40 -4.43
N LEU A 128 10.90 8.54 -5.49
CA LEU A 128 9.46 8.27 -5.43
C LEU A 128 9.16 6.82 -5.04
N LEU A 129 9.90 5.86 -5.60
CA LEU A 129 9.73 4.45 -5.23
C LEU A 129 10.16 4.16 -3.79
N LEU A 130 11.27 4.78 -3.35
CA LEU A 130 11.76 4.63 -1.97
C LEU A 130 10.75 5.20 -0.97
N ASP A 131 10.24 6.41 -1.21
CA ASP A 131 9.21 7.04 -0.39
C ASP A 131 7.93 6.19 -0.35
N THR A 132 7.56 5.61 -1.48
CA THR A 132 6.36 4.77 -1.59
C THR A 132 6.50 3.47 -0.81
N VAL A 133 7.63 2.79 -0.92
CA VAL A 133 7.93 1.59 -0.08
C VAL A 133 7.84 1.97 1.39
N SER A 134 8.47 3.05 1.80
CA SER A 134 8.48 3.51 3.19
C SER A 134 7.07 3.78 3.71
N ARG A 135 6.23 4.45 2.93
CA ARG A 135 4.83 4.75 3.30
C ARG A 135 3.98 3.47 3.34
N ALA A 136 4.11 2.62 2.34
CA ALA A 136 3.34 1.37 2.27
C ALA A 136 3.67 0.45 3.45
N GLU A 137 4.96 0.27 3.75
CA GLU A 137 5.42 -0.52 4.90
C GLU A 137 4.97 0.08 6.23
N HIS A 138 5.00 1.40 6.37
CA HIS A 138 4.54 2.10 7.56
C HIS A 138 3.07 1.82 7.86
N PHE A 139 2.18 1.96 6.86
CA PHE A 139 0.76 1.67 7.03
C PHE A 139 0.47 0.19 7.20
N GLN A 140 1.16 -0.68 6.46
CA GLN A 140 1.03 -2.11 6.60
C GLN A 140 1.43 -2.57 8.01
N GLY A 141 2.54 -2.05 8.56
CA GLY A 141 2.97 -2.34 9.92
C GLY A 141 1.94 -1.93 10.97
N ARG A 142 1.26 -0.80 10.77
CA ARG A 142 0.14 -0.38 11.63
C ARG A 142 -1.07 -1.34 11.51
N ALA A 143 -1.37 -1.82 10.31
CA ALA A 143 -2.42 -2.82 10.12
C ALA A 143 -2.12 -4.10 10.91
N PHE A 144 -0.89 -4.58 10.85
CA PHE A 144 -0.42 -5.73 11.64
C PHE A 144 -0.55 -5.48 13.15
N ALA A 145 -0.19 -4.30 13.63
CA ALA A 145 -0.30 -3.96 15.05
C ALA A 145 -1.77 -3.96 15.51
N VAL A 146 -2.68 -3.40 14.73
CA VAL A 146 -4.12 -3.42 15.05
C VAL A 146 -4.65 -4.85 15.03
N PHE A 147 -4.26 -5.67 14.04
CA PHE A 147 -4.62 -7.08 14.00
C PHE A 147 -4.23 -7.81 15.29
N GLN A 148 -3.01 -7.60 15.78
CA GLN A 148 -2.53 -8.21 17.02
C GLN A 148 -3.28 -7.75 18.28
N MET A 149 -3.92 -6.58 18.25
CA MET A 149 -4.79 -6.12 19.33
C MET A 149 -6.16 -6.82 19.35
N LEU A 150 -6.58 -7.37 18.20
CA LEU A 150 -7.90 -7.96 17.99
C LEU A 150 -7.88 -9.49 17.91
N SER A 151 -6.70 -10.11 17.73
CA SER A 151 -6.54 -11.56 17.50
C SER A 151 -5.35 -12.12 18.26
N ASP A 152 -5.51 -13.33 18.77
CA ASP A 152 -4.43 -14.11 19.40
C ASP A 152 -3.60 -14.91 18.37
N GLU A 153 -3.96 -14.87 17.10
CA GLU A 153 -3.23 -15.55 16.04
C GLU A 153 -1.83 -14.93 15.84
N LYS A 154 -0.85 -15.80 15.68
CA LYS A 154 0.52 -15.36 15.40
C LYS A 154 0.66 -14.93 13.96
N LEU A 155 1.15 -13.71 13.78
CA LEU A 155 1.59 -13.25 12.46
C LEU A 155 2.82 -14.04 12.01
N PRO A 156 2.95 -14.32 10.70
CA PRO A 156 4.17 -14.87 10.15
C PRO A 156 5.34 -13.91 10.40
N ARG A 157 6.55 -14.47 10.52
CA ARG A 157 7.77 -13.66 10.59
C ARG A 157 7.97 -12.94 9.26
N ILE A 158 8.25 -11.65 9.35
CA ILE A 158 8.58 -10.79 8.21
C ILE A 158 10.07 -10.88 7.93
#